data_975ca9fb4a52ce9bfd2a9a392bcf871d
#
_entry.id   975ca9fb4a52ce9bfd2a9a392bcf871d
#
_cell.length_a   1.000
_cell.length_b   1.000
_cell.length_c   1.000
_cell.angle_alpha   90.00
_cell.angle_beta   90.00
_cell.angle_gamma   90.00
#
_symmetry.space_group_name_H-M   'P 1'
#
loop_
_entity.id
_entity.type
_entity.pdbx_description
1 polymer ?
#
loop_
_entity_poly.entity_id
_entity_poly.type
_entity_poly.pdbx_seq_one_letter_code
_entity_poly.pdbx_strand_id
1 'polypeptide(L)'
;GFVDFPEINFRTYVRQGDRRGVVAIRELVPSPLAAAIGRLRFNEPFRATPIESRTASMGDELLVEHRWRWKERHYFLRMTADQSSATATDGPARDLFGRRWAYGRSRRGEPIVLRVEHPDWALRRVRTLDFEVDYGALYGPEWAVLNDRQPSSAYLAVGSAISIFPPGR
;
A
#
# COMPACT_ATOMS: atom_id res chain seq x y z
N GLY A 1 -10.42 16.06 9.49
CA GLY A 1 -10.05 14.66 9.37
C GLY A 1 -10.18 14.21 7.92
N PHE A 2 -9.23 13.46 7.42
CA PHE A 2 -9.38 12.84 6.10
C PHE A 2 -10.44 11.75 6.22
N VAL A 3 -11.33 11.70 5.23
CA VAL A 3 -12.34 10.65 5.11
C VAL A 3 -11.60 9.35 4.77
N ASP A 4 -12.03 8.26 5.36
CA ASP A 4 -11.54 6.91 5.04
C ASP A 4 -11.84 6.58 3.55
N PHE A 5 -10.82 6.21 2.79
CA PHE A 5 -10.94 5.86 1.38
C PHE A 5 -9.94 4.75 1.02
N PRO A 6 -10.27 3.92 0.01
CA PRO A 6 -9.36 2.90 -0.48
C PRO A 6 -8.14 3.53 -1.17
N GLU A 7 -6.99 2.90 -1.00
CA GLU A 7 -5.73 3.32 -1.61
C GLU A 7 -4.99 2.09 -2.15
N ILE A 8 -4.46 2.21 -3.37
CA ILE A 8 -3.61 1.20 -4.01
C ILE A 8 -2.20 1.76 -4.10
N ASN A 9 -1.29 1.21 -3.31
CA ASN A 9 0.09 1.67 -3.23
C ASN A 9 1.05 0.67 -3.87
N PHE A 10 1.87 1.17 -4.77
CA PHE A 10 3.06 0.46 -5.23
C PHE A 10 4.29 1.14 -4.67
N ARG A 11 5.05 0.40 -3.87
CA ARG A 11 6.22 0.92 -3.15
C ARG A 11 7.37 -0.06 -3.16
N THR A 12 8.59 0.46 -3.06
CA THR A 12 9.80 -0.34 -2.85
C THR A 12 10.33 -0.17 -1.44
N TYR A 13 11.07 -1.16 -0.98
CA TYR A 13 11.71 -1.14 0.34
C TYR A 13 13.15 -0.69 0.20
N VAL A 14 13.54 0.23 1.07
CA VAL A 14 14.87 0.85 1.06
C VAL A 14 15.51 0.79 2.44
N ARG A 15 16.83 0.92 2.47
CA ARG A 15 17.61 1.01 3.69
C ARG A 15 18.53 2.23 3.63
N GLN A 16 18.55 3.01 4.70
CA GLN A 16 19.48 4.11 4.90
C GLN A 16 20.16 3.94 6.27
N GLY A 17 21.41 3.51 6.28
CA GLY A 17 22.07 3.06 7.52
C GLY A 17 21.29 1.91 8.16
N ASP A 18 20.93 2.04 9.41
CA ASP A 18 20.14 1.04 10.14
C ASP A 18 18.61 1.22 9.99
N ARG A 19 18.18 2.30 9.36
CA ARG A 19 16.75 2.59 9.16
C ARG A 19 16.24 1.90 7.91
N ARG A 20 15.20 1.08 8.09
CA ARG A 20 14.47 0.43 7.01
C ARG A 20 13.16 1.17 6.77
N GLY A 21 12.85 1.45 5.52
CA GLY A 21 11.64 2.19 5.16
C GLY A 21 11.15 1.87 3.78
N VAL A 22 10.23 2.68 3.30
CA VAL A 22 9.56 2.54 2.00
C VAL A 22 9.74 3.81 1.17
N VAL A 23 9.72 3.64 -0.15
CA VAL A 23 9.59 4.72 -1.13
C VAL A 23 8.37 4.40 -1.99
N ALA A 24 7.44 5.34 -2.08
CA ALA A 24 6.29 5.22 -2.95
C ALA A 24 6.70 5.39 -4.42
N ILE A 25 6.32 4.44 -5.26
CA ILE A 25 6.48 4.53 -6.71
C ILE A 25 5.24 5.19 -7.31
N ARG A 26 4.06 4.79 -6.84
CA ARG A 26 2.77 5.40 -7.17
C ARG A 26 1.72 5.03 -6.13
N GLU A 27 0.88 6.01 -5.84
CA GLU A 27 -0.25 5.88 -4.93
C GLU A 27 -1.52 6.28 -5.66
N LEU A 28 -2.46 5.34 -5.76
CA LEU A 28 -3.74 5.54 -6.43
C LEU A 28 -4.83 5.76 -5.39
N VAL A 29 -5.60 6.82 -5.54
CA VAL A 29 -6.71 7.18 -4.63
C VAL A 29 -7.94 7.59 -5.43
N PRO A 30 -9.18 7.40 -4.90
CA PRO A 30 -10.38 7.76 -5.64
C PRO A 30 -10.63 9.27 -5.71
N SER A 31 -10.08 10.04 -4.78
CA SER A 31 -10.33 11.48 -4.66
C SER A 31 -9.28 12.32 -5.39
N PRO A 32 -9.68 13.12 -6.41
CA PRO A 32 -8.78 14.10 -7.04
C PRO A 32 -8.21 15.13 -6.06
N LEU A 33 -9.01 15.53 -5.06
CA LEU A 33 -8.57 16.46 -4.02
C LEU A 33 -7.50 15.83 -3.13
N ALA A 34 -7.69 14.58 -2.68
CA ALA A 34 -6.68 13.87 -1.91
C ALA A 34 -5.37 13.70 -2.70
N ALA A 35 -5.47 13.35 -3.99
CA ALA A 35 -4.30 13.26 -4.86
C ALA A 35 -3.59 14.61 -5.05
N ALA A 36 -4.34 15.71 -5.15
CA ALA A 36 -3.76 17.05 -5.24
C ALA A 36 -3.03 17.44 -3.95
N ILE A 37 -3.64 17.21 -2.78
CA ILE A 37 -3.03 17.48 -1.47
C ILE A 37 -1.75 16.65 -1.29
N GLY A 38 -1.77 15.36 -1.58
CA GLY A 38 -0.59 14.49 -1.48
C GLY A 38 0.59 15.00 -2.33
N ARG A 39 0.31 15.38 -3.58
CA ARG A 39 1.33 15.96 -4.47
C ARG A 39 1.83 17.33 -4.01
N LEU A 40 0.92 18.19 -3.55
CA LEU A 40 1.28 19.56 -3.21
C LEU A 40 2.02 19.65 -1.87
N ARG A 41 1.57 18.91 -0.88
CA ARG A 41 2.10 19.00 0.49
C ARG A 41 3.28 18.07 0.74
N PHE A 42 3.24 16.86 0.20
CA PHE A 42 4.23 15.82 0.50
C PHE A 42 5.13 15.47 -0.70
N ASN A 43 4.82 16.02 -1.89
CA ASN A 43 5.47 15.65 -3.15
C ASN A 43 5.45 14.15 -3.44
N GLU A 44 4.43 13.45 -2.93
CA GLU A 44 4.23 12.03 -3.15
C GLU A 44 3.55 11.75 -4.50
N PRO A 45 3.80 10.58 -5.11
CA PRO A 45 3.36 10.26 -6.47
C PRO A 45 1.88 9.86 -6.56
N PHE A 46 1.00 10.61 -5.89
CA PHE A 46 -0.43 10.38 -5.89
C PHE A 46 -1.06 10.59 -7.27
N ARG A 47 -1.98 9.72 -7.64
CA ARG A 47 -2.83 9.83 -8.83
C ARG A 47 -4.27 9.48 -8.47
N ALA A 48 -5.21 10.28 -8.96
CA ALA A 48 -6.64 9.98 -8.82
C ALA A 48 -7.07 8.96 -9.88
N THR A 49 -7.83 7.95 -9.44
CA THR A 49 -8.50 6.98 -10.30
C THR A 49 -9.68 6.37 -9.57
N PRO A 50 -10.77 5.97 -10.26
CA PRO A 50 -11.86 5.25 -9.63
C PRO A 50 -11.35 3.96 -8.97
N ILE A 51 -11.67 3.77 -7.68
CA ILE A 51 -11.37 2.56 -6.91
C ILE A 51 -12.64 2.13 -6.21
N GLU A 52 -13.04 0.88 -6.42
CA GLU A 52 -14.13 0.21 -5.73
C GLU A 52 -13.53 -0.81 -4.77
N SER A 53 -14.01 -0.81 -3.53
CA SER A 53 -13.57 -1.75 -2.51
C SER A 53 -14.75 -2.44 -1.89
N ARG A 54 -14.65 -3.75 -1.74
CA ARG A 54 -15.67 -4.59 -1.12
C ARG A 54 -15.03 -5.50 -0.09
N THR A 55 -15.66 -5.57 1.07
CA THR A 55 -15.36 -6.57 2.09
C THR A 55 -16.64 -7.30 2.44
N ALA A 56 -16.60 -8.63 2.51
CA ALA A 56 -17.74 -9.47 2.83
C ALA A 56 -17.33 -10.68 3.67
N SER A 57 -18.13 -10.97 4.71
CA SER A 57 -17.99 -12.20 5.48
C SER A 57 -18.64 -13.36 4.75
N MET A 58 -17.96 -14.48 4.65
CA MET A 58 -18.38 -15.70 3.98
C MET A 58 -18.13 -16.91 4.90
N GLY A 59 -18.99 -17.07 5.91
CA GLY A 59 -18.81 -18.11 6.93
C GLY A 59 -17.58 -17.80 7.81
N ASP A 60 -16.57 -18.65 7.78
CA ASP A 60 -15.31 -18.49 8.51
C ASP A 60 -14.24 -17.72 7.71
N GLU A 61 -14.58 -17.28 6.50
CA GLU A 61 -13.73 -16.50 5.62
C GLU A 61 -14.17 -15.05 5.49
N LEU A 62 -13.21 -14.19 5.22
CA LEU A 62 -13.37 -12.80 4.83
C LEU A 62 -12.92 -12.64 3.38
N LEU A 63 -13.80 -12.15 2.53
CA LEU A 63 -13.47 -11.72 1.17
C LEU A 63 -13.11 -10.23 1.20
N VAL A 64 -11.99 -9.88 0.60
CA VAL A 64 -11.58 -8.50 0.31
C VAL A 64 -11.31 -8.38 -1.17
N GLU A 65 -11.95 -7.42 -1.81
CA GLU A 65 -11.77 -7.14 -3.24
C GLU A 65 -11.58 -5.65 -3.46
N HIS A 66 -10.58 -5.30 -4.27
CA HIS A 66 -10.36 -3.97 -4.80
C HIS A 66 -10.37 -4.04 -6.31
N ARG A 67 -11.13 -3.14 -6.94
CA ARG A 67 -11.18 -2.96 -8.40
C ARG A 67 -10.84 -1.51 -8.70
N TRP A 68 -10.00 -1.28 -9.69
CA TRP A 68 -9.67 0.07 -10.11
C TRP A 68 -9.48 0.17 -11.61
N ARG A 69 -9.57 1.38 -12.13
CA ARG A 69 -9.33 1.66 -13.53
C ARG A 69 -8.08 2.53 -13.68
N TRP A 70 -7.27 2.23 -14.65
CA TRP A 70 -6.16 3.07 -15.06
C TRP A 70 -6.19 3.24 -16.57
N LYS A 71 -6.41 4.49 -17.04
CA LYS A 71 -6.72 4.76 -18.45
C LYS A 71 -7.94 3.93 -18.87
N GLU A 72 -7.81 3.14 -19.95
CA GLU A 72 -8.90 2.31 -20.50
C GLU A 72 -8.89 0.86 -19.95
N ARG A 73 -8.00 0.52 -19.02
CA ARG A 73 -7.88 -0.84 -18.48
C ARG A 73 -8.46 -0.93 -17.08
N HIS A 74 -9.04 -2.08 -16.77
CA HIS A 74 -9.54 -2.45 -15.46
C HIS A 74 -8.61 -3.45 -14.82
N TYR A 75 -8.41 -3.30 -13.54
CA TYR A 75 -7.53 -4.13 -12.72
C TYR A 75 -8.27 -4.56 -11.46
N PHE A 76 -7.85 -5.65 -10.88
CA PHE A 76 -8.40 -6.10 -9.60
C PHE A 76 -7.36 -6.81 -8.75
N LEU A 77 -7.64 -6.83 -7.46
CA LEU A 77 -7.03 -7.71 -6.47
C LEU A 77 -8.15 -8.26 -5.61
N ARG A 78 -8.22 -9.58 -5.51
CA ARG A 78 -9.19 -10.30 -4.68
C ARG A 78 -8.44 -11.25 -3.76
N MET A 79 -8.84 -11.29 -2.50
CA MET A 79 -8.22 -12.13 -1.49
C MET A 79 -9.29 -12.74 -0.59
N THR A 80 -9.16 -14.01 -0.25
CA THR A 80 -9.88 -14.59 0.88
C THR A 80 -8.92 -14.88 2.02
N ALA A 81 -9.37 -14.68 3.24
CA ALA A 81 -8.58 -14.89 4.44
C ALA A 81 -9.44 -15.38 5.58
N ASP A 82 -8.81 -15.96 6.62
CA ASP A 82 -9.51 -16.36 7.83
C ASP A 82 -10.14 -15.15 8.52
N GLN A 83 -11.31 -15.32 9.14
CA GLN A 83 -11.92 -14.29 9.99
C GLN A 83 -11.10 -14.03 11.26
N SER A 84 -10.43 -15.05 11.79
CA SER A 84 -9.50 -14.91 12.91
C SER A 84 -8.25 -14.16 12.51
N SER A 85 -7.60 -13.51 13.46
CA SER A 85 -6.34 -12.79 13.27
C SER A 85 -5.43 -12.99 14.45
N ALA A 86 -4.11 -12.91 14.20
CA ALA A 86 -3.08 -12.97 15.25
C ALA A 86 -1.97 -11.97 14.96
N THR A 87 -1.39 -11.38 15.99
CA THR A 87 -0.23 -10.48 15.81
C THR A 87 0.99 -11.28 15.41
N ALA A 88 1.66 -10.85 14.34
CA ALA A 88 2.92 -11.45 13.91
C ALA A 88 4.04 -11.09 14.91
N THR A 89 4.61 -12.09 15.54
CA THR A 89 5.69 -11.91 16.52
C THR A 89 7.08 -11.88 15.89
N ASP A 90 7.22 -12.46 14.68
CA ASP A 90 8.49 -12.62 13.97
C ASP A 90 8.27 -12.74 12.44
N GLY A 91 9.37 -12.93 11.73
CA GLY A 91 9.39 -13.26 10.30
C GLY A 91 9.12 -12.09 9.36
N PRO A 92 8.98 -12.40 8.04
CA PRO A 92 8.84 -11.40 6.97
C PRO A 92 7.65 -10.44 7.16
N ALA A 93 6.54 -10.94 7.72
CA ALA A 93 5.36 -10.13 7.97
C ALA A 93 5.65 -9.01 8.99
N ARG A 94 6.30 -9.34 10.10
CA ARG A 94 6.72 -8.34 11.10
C ARG A 94 7.67 -7.32 10.49
N ASP A 95 8.62 -7.77 9.66
CA ASP A 95 9.54 -6.90 8.94
C ASP A 95 8.83 -5.92 7.99
N LEU A 96 7.81 -6.37 7.27
CA LEU A 96 7.03 -5.55 6.36
C LEU A 96 6.19 -4.50 7.10
N PHE A 97 5.40 -4.92 8.07
CA PHE A 97 4.48 -4.04 8.80
C PHE A 97 5.17 -3.25 9.91
N GLY A 98 6.39 -3.63 10.31
CA GLY A 98 7.22 -2.89 11.27
C GLY A 98 7.97 -1.70 10.69
N ARG A 99 7.82 -1.38 9.39
CA ARG A 99 8.48 -0.23 8.75
C ARG A 99 7.90 1.07 9.28
N ARG A 100 8.77 1.90 9.83
CA ARG A 100 8.39 3.16 10.50
C ARG A 100 8.91 4.39 9.77
N TRP A 101 9.51 4.22 8.58
CA TRP A 101 10.08 5.30 7.79
C TRP A 101 9.55 5.28 6.37
N ALA A 102 9.17 6.46 5.87
CA ALA A 102 8.87 6.69 4.47
C ALA A 102 9.86 7.73 3.93
N TYR A 103 10.40 7.45 2.76
CA TYR A 103 11.40 8.28 2.10
C TYR A 103 10.84 8.84 0.80
N GLY A 104 11.04 10.12 0.60
CA GLY A 104 10.63 10.84 -0.61
C GLY A 104 11.63 11.90 -1.02
N ARG A 105 11.24 12.75 -1.95
CA ARG A 105 12.00 13.93 -2.37
C ARG A 105 11.13 15.16 -2.37
N SER A 106 11.68 16.28 -1.91
CA SER A 106 11.06 17.58 -2.08
C SER A 106 11.01 17.99 -3.56
N ARG A 107 10.25 19.04 -3.87
CA ARG A 107 10.28 19.62 -5.23
C ARG A 107 11.64 20.17 -5.64
N ARG A 108 12.52 20.46 -4.68
CA ARG A 108 13.89 20.89 -4.91
C ARG A 108 14.88 19.72 -5.04
N GLY A 109 14.37 18.47 -4.98
CA GLY A 109 15.19 17.26 -5.04
C GLY A 109 15.82 16.83 -3.72
N GLU A 110 15.59 17.56 -2.63
CA GLU A 110 16.12 17.24 -1.31
C GLU A 110 15.42 16.00 -0.72
N PRO A 111 16.15 15.14 -0.03
CA PRO A 111 15.53 13.98 0.64
C PRO A 111 14.51 14.43 1.69
N ILE A 112 13.35 13.77 1.69
CA ILE A 112 12.34 13.86 2.75
C ILE A 112 12.32 12.54 3.47
N VAL A 113 12.33 12.58 4.79
CA VAL A 113 12.19 11.41 5.67
C VAL A 113 11.00 11.64 6.56
N LEU A 114 10.00 10.78 6.49
CA LEU A 114 8.81 10.83 7.34
C LEU A 114 8.85 9.65 8.31
N ARG A 115 8.44 9.91 9.55
CA ARG A 115 8.22 8.85 10.53
C ARG A 115 6.76 8.44 10.53
N VAL A 116 6.51 7.15 10.42
CA VAL A 116 5.18 6.55 10.43
C VAL A 116 4.99 5.81 11.74
N GLU A 117 3.90 6.07 12.44
CA GLU A 117 3.53 5.38 13.67
C GLU A 117 2.15 4.74 13.56
N HIS A 118 2.07 3.50 13.94
CA HIS A 118 0.87 2.71 14.13
C HIS A 118 1.17 1.55 15.08
N PRO A 119 0.17 0.97 15.76
CA PRO A 119 0.37 -0.26 16.56
C PRO A 119 0.75 -1.43 15.65
N ASP A 120 1.27 -2.50 16.23
CA ASP A 120 1.49 -3.74 15.49
C ASP A 120 0.14 -4.32 15.06
N TRP A 121 0.03 -4.62 13.76
CA TRP A 121 -1.21 -5.09 13.20
C TRP A 121 -1.37 -6.60 13.34
N ALA A 122 -2.56 -7.04 13.77
CA ALA A 122 -2.94 -8.43 13.67
C ALA A 122 -3.15 -8.80 12.19
N LEU A 123 -2.69 -10.00 11.82
CA LEU A 123 -2.75 -10.53 10.47
C LEU A 123 -3.76 -11.66 10.40
N ARG A 124 -4.47 -11.73 9.29
CA ARG A 124 -5.32 -12.85 8.92
C ARG A 124 -4.55 -13.76 7.97
N ARG A 125 -4.71 -15.05 8.13
CA ARG A 125 -4.14 -16.03 7.20
C ARG A 125 -4.84 -15.91 5.86
N VAL A 126 -4.10 -15.57 4.81
CA VAL A 126 -4.60 -15.56 3.44
C VAL A 126 -4.78 -16.97 2.94
N ARG A 127 -5.95 -17.29 2.40
CA ARG A 127 -6.29 -18.58 1.79
C ARG A 127 -6.11 -18.55 0.28
N THR A 128 -6.61 -17.49 -0.36
CA THR A 128 -6.49 -17.31 -1.80
C THR A 128 -6.07 -15.89 -2.13
N LEU A 129 -5.34 -15.75 -3.23
CA LEU A 129 -5.02 -14.46 -3.85
C LEU A 129 -5.22 -14.59 -5.35
N ASP A 130 -6.04 -13.72 -5.91
CA ASP A 130 -6.27 -13.57 -7.34
C ASP A 130 -6.15 -12.09 -7.71
N PHE A 131 -5.41 -11.77 -8.77
CA PHE A 131 -5.21 -10.40 -9.19
C PHE A 131 -4.85 -10.30 -10.66
N GLU A 132 -5.23 -9.18 -11.26
CA GLU A 132 -4.80 -8.77 -12.59
C GLU A 132 -4.20 -7.38 -12.51
N VAL A 133 -2.88 -7.28 -12.74
CA VAL A 133 -2.12 -6.03 -12.66
C VAL A 133 -1.08 -6.00 -13.77
N ASP A 134 -1.17 -4.99 -14.65
CA ASP A 134 -0.09 -4.68 -15.59
C ASP A 134 0.83 -3.64 -14.96
N TYR A 135 1.90 -4.12 -14.36
CA TYR A 135 2.87 -3.26 -13.65
C TYR A 135 3.55 -2.26 -14.59
N GLY A 136 3.84 -2.65 -15.82
CA GLY A 136 4.43 -1.76 -16.81
C GLY A 136 3.51 -0.60 -17.19
N ALA A 137 2.24 -0.88 -17.43
CA ALA A 137 1.25 0.15 -17.76
C ALA A 137 0.92 1.06 -16.57
N LEU A 138 0.89 0.50 -15.36
CA LEU A 138 0.54 1.23 -14.14
C LEU A 138 1.70 2.07 -13.61
N TYR A 139 2.92 1.55 -13.61
CA TYR A 139 4.02 2.10 -12.82
C TYR A 139 5.23 2.53 -13.65
N GLY A 140 5.34 2.08 -14.90
CA GLY A 140 6.41 2.39 -15.84
C GLY A 140 6.99 1.12 -16.47
N PRO A 141 7.57 1.23 -17.69
CA PRO A 141 8.05 0.08 -18.45
C PRO A 141 9.12 -0.74 -17.71
N GLU A 142 9.89 -0.12 -16.83
CA GLU A 142 10.89 -0.78 -15.96
C GLU A 142 10.29 -1.81 -15.02
N TRP A 143 8.99 -1.70 -14.71
CA TRP A 143 8.25 -2.60 -13.82
C TRP A 143 7.54 -3.74 -14.57
N ALA A 144 7.57 -3.74 -15.91
CA ALA A 144 6.90 -4.78 -16.71
C ALA A 144 7.44 -6.19 -16.43
N VAL A 145 8.66 -6.31 -15.92
CA VAL A 145 9.27 -7.57 -15.50
C VAL A 145 8.47 -8.31 -14.41
N LEU A 146 7.59 -7.58 -13.71
CA LEU A 146 6.73 -8.15 -12.67
C LEU A 146 5.44 -8.78 -13.23
N ASN A 147 5.07 -8.52 -14.51
CA ASN A 147 3.83 -9.03 -15.08
C ASN A 147 3.78 -10.58 -15.11
N ASP A 148 4.93 -11.22 -15.28
CA ASP A 148 5.07 -12.66 -15.33
C ASP A 148 5.49 -13.28 -13.98
N ARG A 149 5.40 -12.51 -12.89
CA ARG A 149 5.82 -12.94 -11.55
C ARG A 149 4.65 -13.16 -10.63
N GLN A 150 4.71 -14.22 -9.85
CA GLN A 150 3.80 -14.44 -8.73
C GLN A 150 4.37 -13.81 -7.45
N PRO A 151 3.54 -13.25 -6.58
CA PRO A 151 3.97 -12.76 -5.27
C PRO A 151 4.57 -13.92 -4.44
N SER A 152 5.67 -13.65 -3.77
CA SER A 152 6.27 -14.64 -2.85
C SER A 152 5.48 -14.77 -1.54
N SER A 153 4.64 -13.77 -1.22
CA SER A 153 3.78 -13.76 -0.03
C SER A 153 2.62 -12.80 -0.20
N ALA A 154 1.54 -13.06 0.53
CA ALA A 154 0.39 -12.18 0.66
C ALA A 154 -0.07 -12.14 2.12
N TYR A 155 -0.45 -10.97 2.59
CA TYR A 155 -0.89 -10.73 3.97
C TYR A 155 -2.13 -9.86 3.98
N LEU A 156 -3.07 -10.17 4.86
CA LEU A 156 -4.21 -9.32 5.17
C LEU A 156 -4.10 -8.83 6.62
N ALA A 157 -3.82 -7.54 6.80
CA ALA A 157 -3.74 -6.91 8.10
C ALA A 157 -5.11 -6.34 8.50
N VAL A 158 -5.42 -6.38 9.79
CA VAL A 158 -6.64 -5.74 10.33
C VAL A 158 -6.56 -4.22 10.19
N GLY A 159 -5.33 -3.67 10.24
CA GLY A 159 -5.10 -2.24 10.12
C GLY A 159 -5.41 -1.45 11.39
N SER A 160 -5.12 -0.15 11.32
CA SER A 160 -5.43 0.84 12.36
C SER A 160 -5.28 2.24 11.81
N ALA A 161 -5.58 3.25 12.60
CA ALA A 161 -5.14 4.61 12.33
C ALA A 161 -3.61 4.70 12.25
N ILE A 162 -3.12 5.54 11.34
CA ILE A 162 -1.70 5.79 11.09
C ILE A 162 -1.43 7.28 11.36
N SER A 163 -0.33 7.56 12.05
CA SER A 163 0.17 8.93 12.24
C SER A 163 1.47 9.12 11.45
N ILE A 164 1.56 10.23 10.73
CA ILE A 164 2.73 10.58 9.92
C ILE A 164 3.33 11.88 10.47
N PHE A 165 4.60 11.84 10.81
CA PHE A 165 5.34 12.96 11.36
C PHE A 165 6.42 13.42 10.39
N PRO A 166 6.59 14.73 10.20
CA PRO A 166 7.75 15.26 9.49
C PRO A 166 9.04 14.89 10.26
N PRO A 167 10.20 14.93 9.61
CA PRO A 167 11.46 14.72 10.28
C PRO A 167 11.58 15.69 11.46
N GLY A 168 11.92 15.18 12.62
CA GLY A 168 12.25 16.03 13.77
C GLY A 168 13.42 16.94 13.37
N ARG A 169 13.28 18.21 13.71
CA ARG A 169 14.40 19.17 13.63
C ARG A 169 15.48 18.77 14.62
#